data_a52fb66a861fa41ec8eb3b35aa4ffe3c
#
_entry.id   a52fb66a861fa41ec8eb3b35aa4ffe3c
#
_cell.length_a   1.000
_cell.length_b   1.000
_cell.length_c   1.000
_cell.angle_alpha   90.00
_cell.angle_beta   90.00
_cell.angle_gamma   90.00
#
_symmetry.space_group_name_H-M   'P 1'
#
loop_
_entity.id
_entity.type
_entity.pdbx_description
1 polymer ?
#
loop_
_entity_poly.entity_id
_entity_poly.type
_entity_poly.pdbx_seq_one_letter_code
_entity_poly.pdbx_strand_id
1 'polypeptide(L)'
;DGKPKRKTFYGASPQEVRRKVLEFTGEQAKGKTLREVCEGWQAEAEQEIRYNTLTCYKKPTEDVLEAFGDVRIRDLTTLDIEAFLRALAKKGFARQTVRVRLVVLNRICKYAMRHGDLTSNPAEAAQLPKGLTAKKREIPSNDALAKVTELEPKGFNLLPILLYYTGCRRGEAMALEWEDVDRNARIIHVTKEVEYHGNVPVIVKWTKSAAGRRDIIIRSKLLELLPKGKKKGLLFPGKDGGPMTKGEFIQWWDDLKLGITPHQLRHAYVTELYEAGVPAEVAMTQTGHSDIKTMRGIYTHIRDSQTAKARELLDAYDNKDVVKS
;
A
#
# COMPACT_ATOMS: atom_id res chain seq x y z
N ASP A 1 35.26 -3.75 5.36
CA ASP A 1 36.60 -3.55 5.91
C ASP A 1 36.60 -3.82 7.41
N GLY A 2 36.85 -5.09 7.83
CA GLY A 2 36.79 -5.57 9.21
C GLY A 2 38.00 -5.22 10.09
N LYS A 3 38.57 -4.02 9.96
CA LYS A 3 39.65 -3.60 10.88
C LYS A 3 39.04 -3.12 12.20
N PRO A 4 39.51 -3.62 13.37
CA PRO A 4 39.02 -3.18 14.65
C PRO A 4 39.29 -1.68 14.82
N LYS A 5 38.22 -0.89 15.05
CA LYS A 5 38.35 0.55 15.34
C LYS A 5 39.00 0.70 16.71
N ARG A 6 40.23 1.24 16.74
CA ARG A 6 40.93 1.59 17.99
C ARG A 6 40.28 2.82 18.61
N LYS A 7 39.87 2.72 19.89
CA LYS A 7 39.42 3.86 20.69
C LYS A 7 40.47 4.15 21.75
N THR A 8 40.95 5.39 21.83
CA THR A 8 41.98 5.80 22.76
C THR A 8 41.34 6.57 23.91
N PHE A 9 41.72 6.28 25.14
CA PHE A 9 41.24 6.93 26.35
C PHE A 9 42.34 7.76 26.95
N TYR A 10 42.04 9.00 27.35
CA TYR A 10 42.91 9.95 27.98
C TYR A 10 42.40 10.27 29.37
N GLY A 11 43.29 10.43 30.36
CA GLY A 11 42.96 10.82 31.71
C GLY A 11 44.19 11.42 32.42
N ALA A 12 43.95 12.20 33.46
CA ALA A 12 44.99 12.85 34.28
C ALA A 12 45.80 11.84 35.13
N SER A 13 45.25 10.61 35.28
CA SER A 13 45.94 9.52 35.98
C SER A 13 45.67 8.16 35.36
N PRO A 14 46.53 7.14 35.56
CA PRO A 14 46.26 5.77 35.13
C PRO A 14 44.96 5.19 35.69
N GLN A 15 44.58 5.57 36.90
CA GLN A 15 43.34 5.13 37.54
C GLN A 15 42.13 5.71 36.83
N GLU A 16 42.17 6.97 36.42
CA GLU A 16 41.08 7.60 35.63
C GLU A 16 40.93 6.96 34.26
N VAL A 17 42.02 6.68 33.56
CA VAL A 17 42.01 5.96 32.29
C VAL A 17 41.38 4.57 32.45
N ARG A 18 41.80 3.84 33.49
CA ARG A 18 41.28 2.50 33.81
C ARG A 18 39.79 2.52 34.11
N ARG A 19 39.31 3.53 34.85
CA ARG A 19 37.89 3.74 35.12
C ARG A 19 37.13 3.99 33.81
N LYS A 20 37.60 4.91 32.95
CA LYS A 20 36.98 5.22 31.65
C LYS A 20 36.93 3.99 30.72
N VAL A 21 37.98 3.16 30.75
CA VAL A 21 37.99 1.89 29.99
C VAL A 21 36.95 0.92 30.54
N LEU A 22 36.85 0.75 31.86
CA LEU A 22 35.89 -0.14 32.51
C LEU A 22 34.43 0.34 32.29
N GLU A 23 34.19 1.64 32.41
CA GLU A 23 32.88 2.23 32.11
C GLU A 23 32.51 1.98 30.64
N PHE A 24 33.44 2.22 29.73
CA PHE A 24 33.19 2.01 28.29
C PHE A 24 32.98 0.52 27.95
N THR A 25 33.78 -0.38 28.49
CA THR A 25 33.62 -1.84 28.28
C THR A 25 32.33 -2.34 28.95
N GLY A 26 32.00 -1.82 30.14
CA GLY A 26 30.71 -2.10 30.81
C GLY A 26 29.51 -1.64 30.01
N GLU A 27 29.57 -0.44 29.43
CA GLU A 27 28.50 0.05 28.54
C GLU A 27 28.39 -0.76 27.24
N GLN A 28 29.52 -1.14 26.62
CA GLN A 28 29.50 -2.02 25.43
C GLN A 28 28.97 -3.42 25.76
N ALA A 29 29.26 -3.96 26.97
CA ALA A 29 28.71 -5.24 27.42
C ALA A 29 27.17 -5.21 27.55
N LYS A 30 26.57 -4.05 27.82
CA LYS A 30 25.11 -3.88 27.88
C LYS A 30 24.43 -3.95 26.52
N GLY A 31 25.17 -3.86 25.42
CA GLY A 31 24.65 -3.87 24.05
C GLY A 31 24.02 -2.53 23.64
N LYS A 32 23.50 -2.47 22.42
CA LYS A 32 22.89 -1.26 21.84
C LYS A 32 21.50 -0.98 22.40
N THR A 33 21.15 0.29 22.47
CA THR A 33 19.75 0.72 22.68
C THR A 33 18.92 0.47 21.42
N LEU A 34 17.60 0.43 21.57
CA LEU A 34 16.70 0.33 20.41
C LEU A 34 16.86 1.53 19.47
N ARG A 35 17.16 2.73 20.00
CA ARG A 35 17.44 3.94 19.20
C ARG A 35 18.66 3.74 18.30
N GLU A 36 19.78 3.28 18.83
CA GLU A 36 21.02 3.03 18.07
C GLU A 36 20.80 1.99 16.96
N VAL A 37 20.03 0.93 17.26
CA VAL A 37 19.65 -0.10 16.29
C VAL A 37 18.72 0.47 15.22
N CYS A 38 17.76 1.31 15.62
CA CYS A 38 16.80 1.93 14.72
C CYS A 38 17.47 2.88 13.72
N GLU A 39 18.46 3.67 14.16
CA GLU A 39 19.25 4.54 13.28
C GLU A 39 19.96 3.73 12.20
N GLY A 40 20.59 2.61 12.58
CA GLY A 40 21.22 1.71 11.61
C GLY A 40 20.22 1.10 10.64
N TRP A 41 19.05 0.66 11.13
CA TRP A 41 17.98 0.15 10.30
C TRP A 41 17.43 1.20 9.33
N GLN A 42 17.23 2.44 9.77
CA GLN A 42 16.73 3.52 8.92
C GLN A 42 17.69 3.83 7.77
N ALA A 43 19.00 3.88 8.04
CA ALA A 43 20.00 4.13 7.00
C ALA A 43 20.01 3.04 5.90
N GLU A 44 19.81 1.77 6.28
CA GLU A 44 19.69 0.65 5.33
C GLU A 44 18.34 0.69 4.60
N ALA A 45 17.25 0.97 5.33
CA ALA A 45 15.91 1.00 4.81
C ALA A 45 15.69 2.11 3.76
N GLU A 46 16.40 3.24 3.86
CA GLU A 46 16.36 4.32 2.86
C GLU A 46 16.86 3.88 1.48
N GLN A 47 17.73 2.88 1.42
CA GLN A 47 18.26 2.35 0.17
C GLN A 47 17.39 1.24 -0.43
N GLU A 48 16.65 0.50 0.41
CA GLU A 48 15.93 -0.71 0.00
C GLU A 48 14.41 -0.51 -0.12
N ILE A 49 13.85 0.40 0.66
CA ILE A 49 12.40 0.56 0.81
C ILE A 49 11.91 1.77 0.01
N ARG A 50 10.81 1.59 -0.72
CA ARG A 50 10.18 2.68 -1.48
C ARG A 50 9.81 3.85 -0.58
N TYR A 51 9.99 5.06 -1.09
CA TYR A 51 9.75 6.33 -0.39
C TYR A 51 8.39 6.38 0.36
N ASN A 52 7.30 6.00 -0.31
CA ASN A 52 5.96 6.03 0.29
C ASN A 52 5.82 5.06 1.47
N THR A 53 6.52 3.93 1.45
CA THR A 53 6.54 2.97 2.57
C THR A 53 7.34 3.54 3.75
N LEU A 54 8.50 4.15 3.49
CA LEU A 54 9.29 4.82 4.52
C LEU A 54 8.50 5.96 5.17
N THR A 55 7.81 6.77 4.38
CA THR A 55 6.95 7.84 4.89
C THR A 55 5.85 7.30 5.80
N CYS A 56 5.25 6.15 5.45
CA CYS A 56 4.27 5.48 6.30
C CYS A 56 4.87 4.95 7.62
N TYR A 57 6.17 4.66 7.65
CA TYR A 57 6.86 4.19 8.87
C TYR A 57 7.35 5.33 9.78
N LYS A 58 7.43 6.58 9.29
CA LYS A 58 7.99 7.70 10.05
C LYS A 58 7.31 7.86 11.42
N LYS A 59 6.00 8.12 11.45
CA LYS A 59 5.26 8.27 12.71
C LYS A 59 5.24 6.99 13.57
N PRO A 60 5.01 5.78 13.04
CA PRO A 60 5.20 4.54 13.79
C PRO A 60 6.57 4.38 14.44
N THR A 61 7.65 4.77 13.76
CA THR A 61 9.01 4.72 14.31
C THR A 61 9.20 5.72 15.45
N GLU A 62 8.69 6.95 15.30
CA GLU A 62 8.69 7.94 16.37
C GLU A 62 7.98 7.41 17.64
N ASP A 63 6.78 6.83 17.48
CA ASP A 63 6.02 6.25 18.60
C ASP A 63 6.76 5.08 19.28
N VAL A 64 7.47 4.26 18.51
CA VAL A 64 8.31 3.16 19.02
C VAL A 64 9.54 3.69 19.76
N LEU A 65 10.20 4.74 19.23
CA LEU A 65 11.34 5.37 19.88
C LEU A 65 10.95 6.13 21.14
N GLU A 66 9.76 6.72 21.18
CA GLU A 66 9.22 7.32 22.39
C GLU A 66 9.02 6.28 23.50
N ALA A 67 8.53 5.09 23.14
CA ALA A 67 8.26 4.03 24.12
C ALA A 67 9.51 3.23 24.55
N PHE A 68 10.43 2.97 23.65
CA PHE A 68 11.52 2.00 23.84
C PHE A 68 12.91 2.51 23.43
N GLY A 69 13.05 3.76 22.98
CA GLY A 69 14.29 4.26 22.40
C GLY A 69 15.51 4.05 23.29
N ASP A 70 15.36 4.21 24.59
CA ASP A 70 16.44 4.11 25.56
C ASP A 70 16.56 2.71 26.20
N VAL A 71 15.65 1.79 25.85
CA VAL A 71 15.70 0.38 26.28
C VAL A 71 16.81 -0.33 25.50
N ARG A 72 17.62 -1.14 26.19
CA ARG A 72 18.59 -2.02 25.50
C ARG A 72 17.82 -3.05 24.67
N ILE A 73 18.19 -3.21 23.40
CA ILE A 73 17.44 -4.08 22.48
C ILE A 73 17.34 -5.53 22.98
N ARG A 74 18.38 -5.99 23.73
CA ARG A 74 18.43 -7.33 24.34
C ARG A 74 17.43 -7.53 25.46
N ASP A 75 17.03 -6.44 26.12
CA ASP A 75 16.11 -6.48 27.28
C ASP A 75 14.65 -6.33 26.84
N LEU A 76 14.41 -5.98 25.58
CA LEU A 76 13.05 -5.83 25.04
C LEU A 76 12.37 -7.21 24.93
N THR A 77 11.25 -7.38 25.64
CA THR A 77 10.49 -8.61 25.64
C THR A 77 9.22 -8.54 24.80
N THR A 78 8.67 -9.70 24.44
CA THR A 78 7.35 -9.80 23.78
C THR A 78 6.25 -9.16 24.62
N LEU A 79 6.33 -9.31 25.96
CA LEU A 79 5.32 -8.76 26.89
C LEU A 79 5.34 -7.22 26.89
N ASP A 80 6.53 -6.59 26.80
CA ASP A 80 6.66 -5.13 26.71
C ASP A 80 6.01 -4.62 25.41
N ILE A 81 6.28 -5.29 24.29
CA ILE A 81 5.69 -4.97 22.99
C ILE A 81 4.16 -5.09 23.06
N GLU A 82 3.64 -6.17 23.61
CA GLU A 82 2.20 -6.34 23.77
C GLU A 82 1.57 -5.32 24.71
N ALA A 83 2.26 -4.93 25.78
CA ALA A 83 1.82 -3.87 26.68
C ALA A 83 1.71 -2.53 25.94
N PHE A 84 2.71 -2.18 25.13
CA PHE A 84 2.67 -1.00 24.27
C PHE A 84 1.52 -1.03 23.27
N LEU A 85 1.30 -2.16 22.58
CA LEU A 85 0.17 -2.31 21.66
C LEU A 85 -1.18 -2.19 22.36
N ARG A 86 -1.32 -2.72 23.58
CA ARG A 86 -2.52 -2.56 24.43
C ARG A 86 -2.74 -1.10 24.85
N ALA A 87 -1.67 -0.38 25.15
CA ALA A 87 -1.77 1.06 25.47
C ALA A 87 -2.28 1.87 24.27
N LEU A 88 -1.81 1.57 23.06
CA LEU A 88 -2.31 2.19 21.82
C LEU A 88 -3.81 1.84 21.58
N ALA A 89 -4.20 0.60 21.82
CA ALA A 89 -5.59 0.19 21.72
C ALA A 89 -6.51 0.95 22.69
N LYS A 90 -6.07 1.16 23.94
CA LYS A 90 -6.79 1.95 24.96
C LYS A 90 -6.92 3.43 24.55
N LYS A 91 -5.94 3.98 23.80
CA LYS A 91 -6.02 5.34 23.21
C LYS A 91 -6.98 5.40 22.01
N GLY A 92 -7.65 4.32 21.62
CA GLY A 92 -8.63 4.28 20.52
C GLY A 92 -8.04 4.14 19.13
N PHE A 93 -6.76 3.81 18.99
CA PHE A 93 -6.17 3.62 17.66
C PHE A 93 -6.78 2.42 16.92
N ALA A 94 -7.07 2.60 15.63
CA ALA A 94 -7.58 1.55 14.76
C ALA A 94 -6.56 0.40 14.58
N ARG A 95 -7.07 -0.82 14.31
CA ARG A 95 -6.26 -2.04 14.13
C ARG A 95 -5.06 -1.86 13.21
N GLN A 96 -5.25 -1.22 12.05
CA GLN A 96 -4.16 -1.01 11.09
C GLN A 96 -3.08 -0.07 11.65
N THR A 97 -3.47 0.95 12.39
CA THR A 97 -2.56 1.88 13.03
C THR A 97 -1.67 1.17 14.05
N VAL A 98 -2.26 0.34 14.92
CA VAL A 98 -1.52 -0.48 15.90
C VAL A 98 -0.62 -1.51 15.20
N ARG A 99 -1.13 -2.17 14.15
CA ARG A 99 -0.37 -3.16 13.37
C ARG A 99 0.91 -2.59 12.75
N VAL A 100 0.88 -1.37 12.22
CA VAL A 100 2.07 -0.79 11.59
C VAL A 100 3.20 -0.57 12.60
N ARG A 101 2.91 -0.25 13.88
CA ARG A 101 3.93 -0.16 14.95
C ARG A 101 4.60 -1.50 15.19
N LEU A 102 3.80 -2.58 15.25
CA LEU A 102 4.35 -3.94 15.36
C LEU A 102 5.20 -4.32 14.13
N VAL A 103 4.79 -3.92 12.93
CA VAL A 103 5.60 -4.14 11.71
C VAL A 103 6.94 -3.43 11.80
N VAL A 104 6.99 -2.18 12.27
CA VAL A 104 8.23 -1.42 12.45
C VAL A 104 9.12 -2.09 13.49
N LEU A 105 8.59 -2.44 14.67
CA LEU A 105 9.33 -3.19 15.70
C LEU A 105 9.93 -4.48 15.15
N ASN A 106 9.14 -5.25 14.41
CA ASN A 106 9.61 -6.50 13.79
C ASN A 106 10.76 -6.26 12.79
N ARG A 107 10.73 -5.16 12.04
CA ARG A 107 11.82 -4.79 11.11
C ARG A 107 13.09 -4.40 11.85
N ILE A 108 12.98 -3.58 12.90
CA ILE A 108 14.12 -3.17 13.75
C ILE A 108 14.72 -4.41 14.42
N CYS A 109 13.92 -5.30 15.00
CA CYS A 109 14.40 -6.53 15.63
C CYS A 109 15.06 -7.48 14.62
N LYS A 110 14.53 -7.62 13.40
CA LYS A 110 15.17 -8.40 12.33
C LYS A 110 16.51 -7.81 11.90
N TYR A 111 16.60 -6.49 11.83
CA TYR A 111 17.88 -5.81 11.61
C TYR A 111 18.87 -6.13 12.75
N ALA A 112 18.45 -6.00 14.01
CA ALA A 112 19.27 -6.33 15.17
C ALA A 112 19.77 -7.79 15.16
N MET A 113 18.92 -8.74 14.74
CA MET A 113 19.35 -10.14 14.59
C MET A 113 20.41 -10.32 13.52
N ARG A 114 20.25 -9.70 12.34
CA ARG A 114 21.27 -9.77 11.27
C ARG A 114 22.62 -9.22 11.71
N HIS A 115 22.63 -8.22 12.60
CA HIS A 115 23.83 -7.58 13.12
C HIS A 115 24.36 -8.19 14.43
N GLY A 116 23.74 -9.29 14.92
CA GLY A 116 24.17 -9.98 16.14
C GLY A 116 23.82 -9.26 17.45
N ASP A 117 22.98 -8.23 17.39
CA ASP A 117 22.53 -7.49 18.57
C ASP A 117 21.39 -8.22 19.31
N LEU A 118 20.68 -9.14 18.62
CA LEU A 118 19.64 -10.03 19.15
C LEU A 118 19.85 -11.48 18.72
N THR A 119 19.48 -12.44 19.56
CA THR A 119 19.46 -13.88 19.24
C THR A 119 18.10 -14.36 18.79
N SER A 120 17.02 -13.68 19.18
CA SER A 120 15.64 -13.99 18.81
C SER A 120 14.82 -12.70 18.67
N ASN A 121 13.75 -12.75 17.89
CA ASN A 121 12.92 -11.58 17.62
C ASN A 121 11.70 -11.52 18.55
N PRO A 122 11.66 -10.65 19.57
CA PRO A 122 10.54 -10.56 20.49
C PRO A 122 9.25 -10.04 19.84
N ALA A 123 9.35 -9.33 18.70
CA ALA A 123 8.20 -8.81 17.98
C ALA A 123 7.49 -9.86 17.11
N GLU A 124 8.12 -10.99 16.81
CA GLU A 124 7.56 -12.03 15.95
C GLU A 124 6.43 -12.80 16.64
N ALA A 125 6.58 -13.06 17.94
CA ALA A 125 5.58 -13.74 18.75
C ALA A 125 4.48 -12.80 19.28
N ALA A 126 4.71 -11.47 19.23
CA ALA A 126 3.78 -10.49 19.79
C ALA A 126 2.44 -10.46 19.04
N GLN A 127 1.35 -10.44 19.80
CA GLN A 127 -0.01 -10.47 19.26
C GLN A 127 -0.68 -9.10 19.35
N LEU A 128 -1.49 -8.80 18.33
CA LEU A 128 -2.34 -7.61 18.37
C LEU A 128 -3.46 -7.79 19.40
N PRO A 129 -3.80 -6.74 20.17
CA PRO A 129 -4.93 -6.77 21.10
C PRO A 129 -6.23 -7.16 20.41
N LYS A 130 -7.08 -7.93 21.11
CA LYS A 130 -8.44 -8.24 20.66
C LYS A 130 -9.32 -6.98 20.70
N GLY A 131 -10.39 -6.96 19.91
CA GLY A 131 -11.37 -5.87 19.93
C GLY A 131 -10.96 -4.57 19.22
N LEU A 132 -9.80 -4.53 18.57
CA LEU A 132 -9.43 -3.38 17.77
C LEU A 132 -10.38 -3.16 16.58
N THR A 133 -10.87 -1.92 16.43
CA THR A 133 -11.75 -1.55 15.33
C THR A 133 -11.02 -1.68 13.99
N ALA A 134 -11.61 -2.40 13.06
CA ALA A 134 -11.18 -2.44 11.67
C ALA A 134 -12.15 -1.60 10.84
N LYS A 135 -11.64 -0.61 10.10
CA LYS A 135 -12.47 0.09 9.11
C LYS A 135 -12.89 -0.91 8.05
N LYS A 136 -14.20 -1.14 7.92
CA LYS A 136 -14.74 -1.91 6.79
C LYS A 136 -14.47 -1.14 5.50
N ARG A 137 -14.13 -1.86 4.45
CA ARG A 137 -14.06 -1.27 3.10
C ARG A 137 -15.49 -1.09 2.63
N GLU A 138 -15.90 0.15 2.43
CA GLU A 138 -17.24 0.47 1.95
C GLU A 138 -17.23 0.47 0.43
N ILE A 139 -18.21 -0.22 -0.16
CA ILE A 139 -18.52 -0.13 -1.59
C ILE A 139 -19.32 1.18 -1.76
N PRO A 140 -19.06 1.99 -2.80
CA PRO A 140 -19.86 3.18 -3.08
C PRO A 140 -21.33 2.85 -3.21
N SER A 141 -22.19 3.77 -2.75
CA SER A 141 -23.63 3.67 -3.01
C SER A 141 -23.92 3.84 -4.51
N ASN A 142 -25.05 3.32 -4.97
CA ASN A 142 -25.51 3.52 -6.35
C ASN A 142 -25.64 5.00 -6.71
N ASP A 143 -26.10 5.84 -5.79
CA ASP A 143 -26.21 7.29 -5.99
C ASP A 143 -24.83 7.94 -6.19
N ALA A 144 -23.82 7.50 -5.46
CA ALA A 144 -22.46 8.00 -5.64
C ALA A 144 -21.84 7.55 -6.98
N LEU A 145 -22.15 6.33 -7.43
CA LEU A 145 -21.73 5.83 -8.74
C LEU A 145 -22.48 6.54 -9.88
N ALA A 146 -23.78 6.83 -9.71
CA ALA A 146 -24.57 7.59 -10.67
C ALA A 146 -23.94 8.98 -10.91
N LYS A 147 -23.57 9.70 -9.85
CA LYS A 147 -22.86 10.99 -9.97
C LYS A 147 -21.59 10.89 -10.83
N VAL A 148 -20.84 9.78 -10.74
CA VAL A 148 -19.63 9.57 -11.56
C VAL A 148 -19.99 9.38 -13.03
N THR A 149 -21.05 8.61 -13.32
CA THR A 149 -21.46 8.30 -14.70
C THR A 149 -22.19 9.46 -15.38
N GLU A 150 -22.72 10.41 -14.61
CA GLU A 150 -23.36 11.65 -15.07
C GLU A 150 -22.37 12.78 -15.34
N LEU A 151 -21.12 12.65 -14.93
CA LEU A 151 -20.10 13.66 -15.24
C LEU A 151 -19.93 13.81 -16.75
N GLU A 152 -19.84 15.06 -17.21
CA GLU A 152 -19.39 15.33 -18.59
C GLU A 152 -17.95 14.79 -18.79
N PRO A 153 -17.71 13.89 -19.75
CA PRO A 153 -16.40 13.22 -19.94
C PRO A 153 -15.36 14.16 -20.59
N LYS A 154 -15.09 15.31 -19.95
CA LYS A 154 -14.20 16.35 -20.46
C LYS A 154 -13.16 16.74 -19.41
N GLY A 155 -11.91 16.91 -19.85
CA GLY A 155 -10.81 17.27 -18.94
C GLY A 155 -10.67 16.26 -17.80
N PHE A 156 -10.53 16.76 -16.60
CA PHE A 156 -10.35 15.91 -15.41
C PHE A 156 -11.59 15.14 -14.97
N ASN A 157 -12.79 15.53 -15.39
CA ASN A 157 -14.01 14.76 -15.12
C ASN A 157 -13.97 13.35 -15.73
N LEU A 158 -13.14 13.17 -16.75
CA LEU A 158 -12.89 11.84 -17.33
C LEU A 158 -12.14 10.90 -16.34
N LEU A 159 -11.39 11.41 -15.36
CA LEU A 159 -10.61 10.57 -14.46
C LEU A 159 -11.47 9.68 -13.54
N PRO A 160 -12.50 10.18 -12.79
CA PRO A 160 -13.37 9.29 -12.03
C PRO A 160 -14.12 8.29 -12.93
N ILE A 161 -14.53 8.69 -14.12
CA ILE A 161 -15.16 7.81 -15.11
C ILE A 161 -14.18 6.70 -15.51
N LEU A 162 -12.95 7.05 -15.87
CA LEU A 162 -11.92 6.08 -16.23
C LEU A 162 -11.61 5.12 -15.07
N LEU A 163 -11.45 5.63 -13.85
CA LEU A 163 -11.23 4.80 -12.66
C LEU A 163 -12.35 3.79 -12.42
N TYR A 164 -13.61 4.22 -12.63
CA TYR A 164 -14.78 3.37 -12.48
C TYR A 164 -14.83 2.26 -13.53
N TYR A 165 -14.58 2.58 -14.80
CA TYR A 165 -14.66 1.61 -15.90
C TYR A 165 -13.42 0.73 -16.09
N THR A 166 -12.31 1.02 -15.43
CA THR A 166 -11.03 0.29 -15.59
C THR A 166 -10.51 -0.34 -14.31
N GLY A 167 -10.95 0.15 -13.17
CA GLY A 167 -10.39 -0.25 -11.88
C GLY A 167 -8.90 0.10 -11.70
N CYS A 168 -8.34 1.00 -12.48
CA CYS A 168 -6.98 1.51 -12.30
C CYS A 168 -6.75 2.05 -10.90
N ARG A 169 -5.53 1.90 -10.38
CA ARG A 169 -5.13 2.69 -9.20
C ARG A 169 -5.01 4.16 -9.60
N ARG A 170 -5.27 5.06 -8.66
CA ARG A 170 -5.13 6.50 -8.92
C ARG A 170 -3.78 6.84 -9.56
N GLY A 171 -2.67 6.36 -8.99
CA GLY A 171 -1.33 6.63 -9.50
C GLY A 171 -1.13 6.11 -10.92
N GLU A 172 -1.69 4.95 -11.25
CA GLU A 172 -1.66 4.39 -12.61
C GLU A 172 -2.41 5.29 -13.58
N ALA A 173 -3.65 5.65 -13.27
CA ALA A 173 -4.48 6.50 -14.12
C ALA A 173 -3.86 7.89 -14.35
N MET A 174 -3.23 8.47 -13.31
CA MET A 174 -2.55 9.76 -13.40
C MET A 174 -1.27 9.73 -14.25
N ALA A 175 -0.69 8.55 -14.49
CA ALA A 175 0.49 8.36 -15.33
C ALA A 175 0.15 7.98 -16.77
N LEU A 176 -1.12 7.72 -17.10
CA LEU A 176 -1.52 7.33 -18.46
C LEU A 176 -1.30 8.46 -19.46
N GLU A 177 -0.75 8.09 -20.58
CA GLU A 177 -0.64 8.92 -21.78
C GLU A 177 -1.65 8.45 -22.83
N TRP A 178 -1.98 9.31 -23.79
CA TRP A 178 -2.89 8.96 -24.87
C TRP A 178 -2.36 7.82 -25.73
N GLU A 179 -1.03 7.69 -25.80
CA GLU A 179 -0.32 6.61 -26.48
C GLU A 179 -0.49 5.24 -25.80
N ASP A 180 -0.86 5.23 -24.50
CA ASP A 180 -1.16 4.00 -23.76
C ASP A 180 -2.59 3.46 -24.06
N VAL A 181 -3.41 4.22 -24.83
CA VAL A 181 -4.80 3.87 -25.13
C VAL A 181 -4.94 3.37 -26.57
N ASP A 182 -4.95 2.05 -26.76
CA ASP A 182 -5.25 1.43 -28.04
C ASP A 182 -6.77 1.29 -28.22
N ARG A 183 -7.36 2.21 -28.98
CA ARG A 183 -8.81 2.20 -29.24
C ARG A 183 -9.24 1.07 -30.18
N ASN A 184 -8.37 0.64 -31.09
CA ASN A 184 -8.67 -0.41 -32.04
C ASN A 184 -8.63 -1.78 -31.38
N ALA A 185 -7.59 -2.06 -30.61
CA ALA A 185 -7.49 -3.27 -29.80
C ALA A 185 -8.41 -3.22 -28.55
N ARG A 186 -8.95 -2.04 -28.20
CA ARG A 186 -9.74 -1.78 -27.00
C ARG A 186 -9.00 -2.13 -25.72
N ILE A 187 -7.75 -1.65 -25.63
CA ILE A 187 -6.83 -1.93 -24.51
C ILE A 187 -6.22 -0.64 -23.99
N ILE A 188 -6.03 -0.56 -22.68
CA ILE A 188 -5.17 0.43 -22.02
C ILE A 188 -3.96 -0.30 -21.45
N HIS A 189 -2.77 0.13 -21.87
CA HIS A 189 -1.49 -0.42 -21.42
C HIS A 189 -1.07 0.28 -20.12
N VAL A 190 -1.12 -0.42 -19.00
CA VAL A 190 -0.67 0.11 -17.69
C VAL A 190 0.76 -0.35 -17.46
N THR A 191 1.72 0.58 -17.54
CA THR A 191 3.17 0.29 -17.45
C THR A 191 3.90 1.16 -16.44
N LYS A 192 3.23 2.18 -15.89
CA LYS A 192 3.80 3.21 -15.04
C LYS A 192 2.77 3.72 -14.03
N GLU A 193 3.23 4.38 -12.99
CA GLU A 193 2.37 5.07 -12.02
C GLU A 193 2.99 6.39 -11.56
N VAL A 194 2.17 7.30 -11.09
CA VAL A 194 2.61 8.49 -10.34
C VAL A 194 2.71 8.12 -8.87
N GLU A 195 3.89 8.23 -8.31
CA GLU A 195 4.14 8.26 -6.86
C GLU A 195 4.31 9.71 -6.40
N TYR A 196 3.90 10.01 -5.16
CA TYR A 196 4.08 11.34 -4.59
C TYR A 196 5.16 11.34 -3.53
N HIS A 197 6.21 12.14 -3.76
CA HIS A 197 7.23 12.46 -2.76
C HIS A 197 6.88 13.80 -2.10
N GLY A 198 6.16 13.72 -0.98
CA GLY A 198 5.47 14.90 -0.43
C GLY A 198 4.36 15.38 -1.37
N ASN A 199 4.50 16.58 -1.94
CA ASN A 199 3.58 17.13 -2.95
C ASN A 199 4.03 16.88 -4.39
N VAL A 200 5.28 16.48 -4.60
CA VAL A 200 5.90 16.34 -5.94
C VAL A 200 5.51 15.01 -6.57
N PRO A 201 4.92 15.02 -7.77
CA PRO A 201 4.63 13.79 -8.52
C PRO A 201 5.91 13.25 -9.17
N VAL A 202 6.12 11.94 -9.09
CA VAL A 202 7.23 11.22 -9.73
C VAL A 202 6.65 10.08 -10.54
N ILE A 203 6.92 10.03 -11.86
CA ILE A 203 6.52 8.90 -12.69
C ILE A 203 7.50 7.75 -12.48
N VAL A 204 7.00 6.63 -11.97
CA VAL A 204 7.75 5.40 -11.77
C VAL A 204 7.34 4.38 -12.82
N LYS A 205 8.30 3.93 -13.62
CA LYS A 205 8.11 2.82 -14.58
C LYS A 205 8.37 1.49 -13.87
N TRP A 206 7.46 0.54 -14.01
CA TRP A 206 7.67 -0.79 -13.43
C TRP A 206 8.58 -1.64 -14.31
N THR A 207 9.73 -1.99 -13.76
CA THR A 207 10.75 -2.74 -14.50
C THR A 207 10.70 -4.24 -14.26
N LYS A 208 10.06 -4.75 -13.19
CA LYS A 208 10.31 -6.15 -12.77
C LYS A 208 9.16 -6.97 -12.20
N SER A 209 7.95 -6.50 -11.98
CA SER A 209 6.87 -7.38 -11.53
C SER A 209 5.79 -7.55 -12.60
N ALA A 210 5.51 -8.80 -12.96
CA ALA A 210 4.42 -9.14 -13.88
C ALA A 210 3.04 -8.59 -13.43
N ALA A 211 2.85 -8.36 -12.14
CA ALA A 211 1.61 -7.82 -11.57
C ALA A 211 1.42 -6.30 -11.80
N GLY A 212 2.48 -5.55 -12.12
CA GLY A 212 2.42 -4.11 -12.38
C GLY A 212 2.06 -3.80 -13.82
N ARG A 213 2.67 -4.49 -14.77
CA ARG A 213 2.38 -4.34 -16.20
C ARG A 213 1.18 -5.17 -16.57
N ARG A 214 0.17 -4.55 -17.10
CA ARG A 214 -1.04 -5.24 -17.55
C ARG A 214 -1.79 -4.45 -18.59
N ASP A 215 -2.58 -5.17 -19.34
CA ASP A 215 -3.52 -4.64 -20.31
C ASP A 215 -4.93 -4.66 -19.71
N ILE A 216 -5.59 -3.52 -19.73
CA ILE A 216 -6.96 -3.36 -19.25
C ILE A 216 -7.89 -3.26 -20.46
N ILE A 217 -8.94 -4.06 -20.47
CA ILE A 217 -9.96 -4.07 -21.50
C ILE A 217 -10.78 -2.77 -21.42
N ILE A 218 -10.91 -2.05 -22.54
CA ILE A 218 -11.80 -0.89 -22.66
C ILE A 218 -13.21 -1.36 -22.93
N ARG A 219 -14.09 -1.19 -21.94
CA ARG A 219 -15.53 -1.47 -22.07
C ARG A 219 -16.15 -0.54 -23.13
N SER A 220 -17.17 -1.01 -23.87
CA SER A 220 -17.84 -0.24 -24.94
C SER A 220 -18.26 1.14 -24.45
N LYS A 221 -18.85 1.22 -23.25
CA LYS A 221 -19.29 2.49 -22.66
C LYS A 221 -18.14 3.47 -22.44
N LEU A 222 -17.00 3.00 -21.92
CA LEU A 222 -15.83 3.86 -21.78
C LEU A 222 -15.29 4.32 -23.14
N LEU A 223 -15.28 3.42 -24.14
CA LEU A 223 -14.80 3.74 -25.49
C LEU A 223 -15.60 4.89 -26.14
N GLU A 224 -16.92 4.93 -25.89
CA GLU A 224 -17.80 6.01 -26.33
C GLU A 224 -17.49 7.34 -25.64
N LEU A 225 -17.17 7.30 -24.35
CA LEU A 225 -16.89 8.46 -23.51
C LEU A 225 -15.47 9.03 -23.72
N LEU A 226 -14.51 8.21 -24.21
CA LEU A 226 -13.17 8.68 -24.49
C LEU A 226 -13.18 9.70 -25.66
N PRO A 227 -12.48 10.84 -25.53
CA PRO A 227 -12.37 11.83 -26.59
C PRO A 227 -11.87 11.22 -27.91
N LYS A 228 -12.49 11.60 -29.02
CA LYS A 228 -12.08 11.18 -30.38
C LYS A 228 -10.89 12.02 -30.86
N GLY A 229 -10.14 11.47 -31.81
CA GLY A 229 -8.99 12.12 -32.46
C GLY A 229 -7.64 11.71 -31.87
N LYS A 230 -6.56 12.07 -32.58
CA LYS A 230 -5.18 11.83 -32.14
C LYS A 230 -4.80 12.86 -31.09
N LYS A 231 -4.53 12.41 -29.88
CA LYS A 231 -4.01 13.20 -28.77
C LYS A 231 -2.65 12.64 -28.36
N LYS A 232 -1.84 13.44 -27.69
CA LYS A 232 -0.50 13.07 -27.19
C LYS A 232 -0.30 13.52 -25.76
N GLY A 233 0.59 12.83 -25.06
CA GLY A 233 0.99 13.14 -23.70
C GLY A 233 -0.03 12.67 -22.65
N LEU A 234 0.08 13.18 -21.44
CA LEU A 234 -0.75 12.75 -20.31
C LEU A 234 -2.24 12.93 -20.56
N LEU A 235 -3.04 11.94 -20.16
CA LEU A 235 -4.50 12.06 -20.16
C LEU A 235 -4.96 13.16 -19.19
N PHE A 236 -4.27 13.31 -18.07
CA PHE A 236 -4.59 14.20 -16.96
C PHE A 236 -3.37 15.04 -16.56
N PRO A 237 -2.97 16.02 -17.42
CA PRO A 237 -1.84 16.89 -17.10
C PRO A 237 -2.18 17.88 -15.99
N GLY A 238 -1.23 18.17 -15.11
CA GLY A 238 -1.31 19.28 -14.17
C GLY A 238 -1.24 20.65 -14.87
N LYS A 239 -1.28 21.72 -14.10
CA LYS A 239 -1.30 23.11 -14.63
C LYS A 239 -0.04 23.46 -15.45
N ASP A 240 1.07 22.82 -15.15
CA ASP A 240 2.36 22.99 -15.85
C ASP A 240 2.55 22.04 -17.05
N GLY A 241 1.53 21.20 -17.34
CA GLY A 241 1.58 20.19 -18.41
C GLY A 241 2.24 18.87 -17.99
N GLY A 242 2.88 18.81 -16.84
CA GLY A 242 3.42 17.60 -16.23
C GLY A 242 2.35 16.82 -15.42
N PRO A 243 2.76 15.79 -14.66
CA PRO A 243 1.83 15.09 -13.78
C PRO A 243 1.30 16.03 -12.69
N MET A 244 0.00 15.95 -12.41
CA MET A 244 -0.66 16.75 -11.39
C MET A 244 -0.02 16.54 -10.01
N THR A 245 0.23 17.62 -9.26
CA THR A 245 0.71 17.55 -7.88
C THR A 245 -0.34 16.90 -6.97
N LYS A 246 0.10 16.43 -5.80
CA LYS A 246 -0.82 15.84 -4.83
C LYS A 246 -1.88 16.83 -4.34
N GLY A 247 -1.49 18.09 -4.11
CA GLY A 247 -2.38 19.16 -3.67
C GLY A 247 -3.43 19.50 -4.73
N GLU A 248 -3.03 19.66 -6.00
CA GLU A 248 -3.94 19.89 -7.12
C GLU A 248 -4.96 18.75 -7.25
N PHE A 249 -4.50 17.50 -7.16
CA PHE A 249 -5.39 16.34 -7.21
C PHE A 249 -6.42 16.36 -6.06
N ILE A 250 -5.99 16.59 -4.82
CA ILE A 250 -6.89 16.62 -3.65
C ILE A 250 -7.94 17.71 -3.83
N GLN A 251 -7.51 18.93 -4.16
CA GLN A 251 -8.41 20.06 -4.35
C GLN A 251 -9.46 19.75 -5.41
N TRP A 252 -9.01 19.30 -6.59
CA TRP A 252 -9.92 18.98 -7.68
C TRP A 252 -10.88 17.82 -7.33
N TRP A 253 -10.40 16.75 -6.63
CA TRP A 253 -11.25 15.63 -6.24
C TRP A 253 -12.34 16.08 -5.25
N ASP A 254 -11.98 16.94 -4.30
CA ASP A 254 -12.92 17.48 -3.31
C ASP A 254 -13.95 18.39 -3.95
N ASP A 255 -13.56 19.19 -4.96
CA ASP A 255 -14.46 20.06 -5.72
C ASP A 255 -15.55 19.29 -6.49
N LEU A 256 -15.28 18.05 -6.89
CA LEU A 256 -16.28 17.17 -7.53
C LEU A 256 -17.40 16.71 -6.59
N LYS A 257 -17.24 16.81 -5.29
CA LYS A 257 -18.23 16.45 -4.25
C LYS A 257 -18.88 15.07 -4.44
N LEU A 258 -18.11 14.11 -4.94
CA LEU A 258 -18.60 12.75 -5.23
C LEU A 258 -18.93 11.96 -3.96
N GLY A 259 -18.35 12.34 -2.80
CA GLY A 259 -18.52 11.63 -1.52
C GLY A 259 -17.80 10.27 -1.47
N ILE A 260 -16.99 9.96 -2.45
CA ILE A 260 -16.24 8.69 -2.56
C ILE A 260 -14.76 8.94 -2.89
N THR A 261 -13.93 7.97 -2.60
CA THR A 261 -12.49 8.01 -2.90
C THR A 261 -12.17 7.29 -4.22
N PRO A 262 -11.04 7.61 -4.89
CA PRO A 262 -10.58 6.88 -6.08
C PRO A 262 -10.48 5.36 -5.86
N HIS A 263 -10.10 4.93 -4.65
CA HIS A 263 -9.96 3.51 -4.34
C HIS A 263 -11.30 2.78 -4.23
N GLN A 264 -12.36 3.48 -3.81
CA GLN A 264 -13.72 2.93 -3.78
C GLN A 264 -14.25 2.70 -5.19
N LEU A 265 -13.90 3.53 -6.19
CA LEU A 265 -14.26 3.27 -7.60
C LEU A 265 -13.64 1.96 -8.12
N ARG A 266 -12.40 1.70 -7.73
CA ARG A 266 -11.77 0.41 -8.04
C ARG A 266 -12.47 -0.76 -7.35
N HIS A 267 -12.97 -0.58 -6.12
CA HIS A 267 -13.79 -1.61 -5.46
C HIS A 267 -15.10 -1.85 -6.19
N ALA A 268 -15.77 -0.80 -6.67
CA ALA A 268 -16.97 -0.92 -7.50
C ALA A 268 -16.69 -1.71 -8.78
N TYR A 269 -15.60 -1.39 -9.50
CA TYR A 269 -15.19 -2.12 -10.69
C TYR A 269 -14.97 -3.62 -10.43
N VAL A 270 -14.27 -3.96 -9.33
CA VAL A 270 -14.06 -5.36 -8.95
C VAL A 270 -15.38 -6.06 -8.67
N THR A 271 -16.32 -5.38 -7.98
CA THR A 271 -17.67 -5.90 -7.72
C THR A 271 -18.42 -6.17 -9.01
N GLU A 272 -18.41 -5.22 -9.97
CA GLU A 272 -19.04 -5.38 -11.27
C GLU A 272 -18.46 -6.55 -12.09
N LEU A 273 -17.13 -6.70 -12.11
CA LEU A 273 -16.51 -7.85 -12.80
C LEU A 273 -17.03 -9.17 -12.24
N TYR A 274 -17.19 -9.22 -10.94
CA TYR A 274 -17.69 -10.41 -10.28
C TYR A 274 -19.18 -10.65 -10.56
N GLU A 275 -20.02 -9.63 -10.47
CA GLU A 275 -21.44 -9.69 -10.82
C GLU A 275 -21.67 -10.07 -12.29
N ALA A 276 -20.77 -9.63 -13.16
CA ALA A 276 -20.76 -10.03 -14.56
C ALA A 276 -20.34 -11.49 -14.80
N GLY A 277 -19.84 -12.19 -13.78
CA GLY A 277 -19.37 -13.58 -13.90
C GLY A 277 -17.99 -13.71 -14.52
N VAL A 278 -17.17 -12.63 -14.50
CA VAL A 278 -15.78 -12.70 -14.99
C VAL A 278 -14.95 -13.60 -14.07
N PRO A 279 -14.20 -14.57 -14.62
CA PRO A 279 -13.34 -15.46 -13.83
C PRO A 279 -12.37 -14.67 -12.94
N ALA A 280 -12.15 -15.16 -11.71
CA ALA A 280 -11.33 -14.47 -10.72
C ALA A 280 -9.91 -14.16 -11.21
N GLU A 281 -9.30 -15.06 -11.96
CA GLU A 281 -7.97 -14.91 -12.55
C GLU A 281 -7.92 -13.76 -13.56
N VAL A 282 -8.96 -13.64 -14.39
CA VAL A 282 -9.10 -12.54 -15.36
C VAL A 282 -9.31 -11.22 -14.61
N ALA A 283 -10.19 -11.21 -13.60
CA ALA A 283 -10.42 -10.02 -12.76
C ALA A 283 -9.15 -9.58 -12.01
N MET A 284 -8.33 -10.53 -11.52
CA MET A 284 -7.02 -10.25 -10.93
C MET A 284 -6.07 -9.61 -11.93
N THR A 285 -5.98 -10.13 -13.15
CA THR A 285 -5.17 -9.56 -14.22
C THR A 285 -5.62 -8.14 -14.56
N GLN A 286 -6.94 -7.92 -14.77
CA GLN A 286 -7.48 -6.60 -15.09
C GLN A 286 -7.19 -5.57 -13.99
N THR A 287 -7.24 -5.97 -12.75
CA THR A 287 -7.04 -5.07 -11.60
C THR A 287 -5.60 -5.03 -11.10
N GLY A 288 -4.73 -5.98 -11.45
CA GLY A 288 -3.35 -6.08 -10.95
C GLY A 288 -3.32 -6.39 -9.45
N HIS A 289 -4.19 -7.29 -8.97
CA HIS A 289 -4.10 -7.86 -7.64
C HIS A 289 -3.19 -9.08 -7.64
N SER A 290 -2.18 -9.08 -6.78
CA SER A 290 -1.23 -10.20 -6.65
C SER A 290 -1.75 -11.33 -5.77
N ASP A 291 -2.81 -11.11 -4.97
CA ASP A 291 -3.36 -12.09 -4.03
C ASP A 291 -4.88 -12.13 -4.09
N ILE A 292 -5.39 -13.35 -4.32
CA ILE A 292 -6.83 -13.65 -4.33
C ILE A 292 -7.51 -13.35 -2.98
N LYS A 293 -6.74 -13.40 -1.86
CA LYS A 293 -7.26 -13.04 -0.54
C LYS A 293 -7.70 -11.58 -0.46
N THR A 294 -7.00 -10.69 -1.18
CA THR A 294 -7.36 -9.27 -1.25
C THR A 294 -8.70 -9.09 -1.97
N MET A 295 -8.97 -9.90 -2.99
CA MET A 295 -10.26 -9.91 -3.68
C MET A 295 -11.36 -10.59 -2.85
N ARG A 296 -11.07 -11.72 -2.19
CA ARG A 296 -12.05 -12.42 -1.34
C ARG A 296 -12.70 -11.53 -0.28
N GLY A 297 -12.00 -10.57 0.28
CA GLY A 297 -12.57 -9.60 1.23
C GLY A 297 -13.68 -8.72 0.64
N ILE A 298 -13.71 -8.55 -0.68
CA ILE A 298 -14.77 -7.87 -1.44
C ILE A 298 -15.90 -8.85 -1.75
N TYR A 299 -15.55 -10.12 -2.04
CA TYR A 299 -16.48 -11.17 -2.45
C TYR A 299 -17.37 -11.76 -1.35
N THR A 300 -17.03 -11.58 -0.06
CA THR A 300 -17.77 -12.21 1.05
C THR A 300 -19.24 -11.76 1.16
N HIS A 301 -19.55 -10.60 0.59
CA HIS A 301 -20.92 -10.03 0.62
C HIS A 301 -21.80 -10.46 -0.57
N ILE A 302 -21.27 -11.18 -1.57
CA ILE A 302 -21.97 -11.47 -2.83
C ILE A 302 -22.30 -12.97 -2.98
N ARG A 303 -21.98 -13.78 -1.98
CA ARG A 303 -22.11 -15.26 -2.06
C ARG A 303 -23.51 -15.77 -2.44
N ASP A 304 -24.56 -15.13 -1.93
CA ASP A 304 -25.93 -15.67 -2.10
C ASP A 304 -26.47 -15.48 -3.54
N SER A 305 -26.17 -14.34 -4.15
CA SER A 305 -26.56 -14.08 -5.54
C SER A 305 -25.81 -14.96 -6.54
N GLN A 306 -24.59 -15.38 -6.20
CA GLN A 306 -23.76 -16.21 -7.06
C GLN A 306 -24.14 -17.68 -7.03
N THR A 307 -24.61 -18.19 -5.92
CA THR A 307 -25.11 -19.57 -5.86
C THR A 307 -26.31 -19.73 -6.78
N ALA A 308 -27.20 -18.72 -6.85
CA ALA A 308 -28.31 -18.69 -7.79
C ALA A 308 -27.82 -18.65 -9.24
N LYS A 309 -26.88 -17.73 -9.55
CA LYS A 309 -26.33 -17.58 -10.91
C LYS A 309 -25.51 -18.81 -11.36
N ALA A 310 -24.77 -19.44 -10.45
CA ALA A 310 -24.05 -20.68 -10.74
C ALA A 310 -25.02 -21.81 -11.08
N ARG A 311 -26.18 -21.90 -10.39
CA ARG A 311 -27.23 -22.86 -10.71
C ARG A 311 -27.79 -22.60 -12.11
N GLU A 312 -28.14 -21.36 -12.45
CA GLU A 312 -28.65 -21.00 -13.78
C GLU A 312 -27.64 -21.34 -14.90
N LEU A 313 -26.34 -21.12 -14.65
CA LEU A 313 -25.27 -21.46 -15.61
C LEU A 313 -25.11 -22.98 -15.80
N LEU A 314 -25.22 -23.77 -14.72
CA LEU A 314 -25.17 -25.22 -14.77
C LEU A 314 -26.41 -25.77 -15.48
N ASP A 315 -27.61 -25.28 -15.13
CA ASP A 315 -28.84 -25.66 -15.78
C ASP A 315 -28.82 -25.31 -17.30
N ALA A 316 -28.25 -24.17 -17.66
CA ALA A 316 -28.08 -23.77 -19.07
C ALA A 316 -27.06 -24.62 -19.81
N TYR A 317 -26.02 -25.11 -19.13
CA TYR A 317 -25.02 -26.02 -19.68
C TYR A 317 -25.65 -27.39 -19.95
N ASP A 318 -26.35 -27.97 -18.98
CA ASP A 318 -27.04 -29.23 -19.08
C ASP A 318 -28.07 -29.23 -20.22
N ASN A 319 -28.77 -28.12 -20.42
CA ASN A 319 -29.73 -27.98 -21.53
C ASN A 319 -29.07 -27.85 -22.92
N LYS A 320 -27.76 -27.51 -23.02
CA LYS A 320 -27.02 -27.47 -24.29
C LYS A 320 -26.61 -28.86 -24.78
N ASP A 321 -26.39 -29.80 -23.86
CA ASP A 321 -26.00 -31.18 -24.23
C ASP A 321 -27.18 -32.04 -24.66
N VAL A 322 -28.42 -31.68 -24.29
CA VAL A 322 -29.65 -32.36 -24.71
C VAL A 322 -30.03 -32.10 -26.19
N VAL A 323 -29.46 -31.04 -26.79
CA VAL A 323 -29.74 -30.70 -28.21
C VAL A 323 -28.76 -31.35 -29.19
N LYS A 324 -27.81 -32.14 -28.71
CA LYS A 324 -26.81 -32.88 -29.54
C LYS A 324 -27.03 -34.38 -29.63
N SER A 325 -28.18 -34.88 -29.15
CA SER A 325 -28.59 -36.32 -29.33
C SER A 325 -29.67 -36.48 -30.35
#